data_4d2511af49279317c24f0f2adda8cf4e
#
_entry.id   4d2511af49279317c24f0f2adda8cf4e
#
_cell.length_a   1.000
_cell.length_b   1.000
_cell.length_c   1.000
_cell.angle_alpha   90.00
_cell.angle_beta   90.00
_cell.angle_gamma   90.00
#
_symmetry.space_group_name_H-M   'P 1'
#
loop_
_entity.id
_entity.type
_entity.pdbx_description
1 polymer ?
#
loop_
_entity_poly.entity_id
_entity_poly.type
_entity_poly.pdbx_seq_one_letter_code
_entity_poly.pdbx_strand_id
1 'polypeptide(L)'
;MDKTRDKLLQPEHHDPYLKAWHQRSDTLCPRCGAAYQAGRWTWHGLVDASNAQEALCPACQRIAEDVPAGTISLRGAFVKAHTDELSGLIRNTEENEKGEHPLERLMAISDEPDGLRVTTTGLHLARRIGHALEAAYDGELNILYDGEAYYVDVHWLRD
;
A
#
# COMPACT_ATOMS: atom_id res chain seq x y z
N MET A 1 -17.50 -7.01 -8.33
CA MET A 1 -16.22 -7.39 -7.71
C MET A 1 -16.19 -8.89 -7.48
N ASP A 2 -15.12 -9.54 -7.85
CA ASP A 2 -14.98 -10.98 -7.72
C ASP A 2 -14.68 -11.35 -6.26
N LYS A 3 -15.63 -11.99 -5.59
CA LYS A 3 -15.48 -12.42 -4.19
C LYS A 3 -14.36 -13.45 -4.01
N THR A 4 -14.02 -14.17 -5.07
CA THR A 4 -12.95 -15.17 -5.02
C THR A 4 -11.59 -14.52 -4.83
N ARG A 5 -11.40 -13.34 -5.41
CA ARG A 5 -10.12 -12.60 -5.28
C ARG A 5 -9.90 -12.08 -3.87
N ASP A 6 -10.97 -11.70 -3.19
CA ASP A 6 -10.86 -11.21 -1.82
C ASP A 6 -10.39 -12.31 -0.86
N LYS A 7 -10.61 -13.58 -1.21
CA LYS A 7 -10.13 -14.69 -0.40
C LYS A 7 -8.61 -14.82 -0.40
N LEU A 8 -7.96 -14.29 -1.43
CA LEU A 8 -6.49 -14.29 -1.49
C LEU A 8 -5.85 -13.36 -0.46
N LEU A 9 -6.64 -12.49 0.15
CA LEU A 9 -6.21 -11.62 1.23
C LEU A 9 -6.50 -12.19 2.61
N GLN A 10 -6.84 -13.48 2.69
CA GLN A 10 -7.10 -14.15 3.94
C GLN A 10 -5.81 -14.33 4.77
N PRO A 11 -5.96 -14.63 6.08
CA PRO A 11 -4.81 -14.70 6.99
C PRO A 11 -3.67 -15.62 6.58
N GLU A 12 -3.92 -16.65 5.79
CA GLU A 12 -2.86 -17.54 5.32
C GLU A 12 -1.89 -16.87 4.33
N HIS A 13 -2.27 -15.72 3.78
CA HIS A 13 -1.43 -14.94 2.87
C HIS A 13 -0.82 -13.74 3.58
N HIS A 14 -0.06 -13.99 4.64
CA HIS A 14 0.55 -12.94 5.43
C HIS A 14 1.72 -12.25 4.73
N ASP A 15 1.86 -10.95 5.00
CA ASP A 15 3.01 -10.17 4.56
C ASP A 15 4.28 -10.74 5.19
N PRO A 16 5.28 -11.19 4.39
CA PRO A 16 6.52 -11.71 4.95
C PRO A 16 7.29 -10.69 5.77
N TYR A 17 7.16 -9.39 5.48
CA TYR A 17 7.79 -8.33 6.28
C TYR A 17 7.14 -8.17 7.65
N LEU A 18 5.84 -8.42 7.74
CA LEU A 18 5.10 -8.34 8.99
C LEU A 18 5.29 -9.59 9.85
N LYS A 19 5.40 -10.76 9.22
CA LYS A 19 5.49 -12.05 9.90
C LYS A 19 6.62 -12.11 10.93
N ALA A 20 7.74 -11.45 10.66
CA ALA A 20 8.91 -11.43 11.55
C ALA A 20 8.64 -10.72 12.87
N TRP A 21 7.54 -9.98 13.00
CA TRP A 21 7.27 -9.12 14.15
C TRP A 21 6.35 -9.73 15.19
N HIS A 22 5.76 -10.90 14.94
CA HIS A 22 4.72 -11.48 15.80
C HIS A 22 5.11 -11.69 17.27
N GLN A 23 6.39 -11.82 17.57
CA GLN A 23 6.85 -12.11 18.91
C GLN A 23 7.86 -11.10 19.43
N ARG A 24 7.98 -9.96 18.79
CA ARG A 24 8.92 -8.93 19.20
C ARG A 24 8.31 -8.03 20.27
N SER A 25 9.19 -7.48 21.13
CA SER A 25 8.81 -6.49 22.11
C SER A 25 8.48 -5.15 21.46
N ASP A 26 7.99 -4.21 22.25
CA ASP A 26 7.63 -2.87 21.82
C ASP A 26 8.76 -2.24 21.02
N THR A 27 8.40 -1.66 19.88
CA THR A 27 9.37 -1.11 18.92
C THR A 27 8.86 0.21 18.35
N LEU A 28 9.77 1.13 18.12
CA LEU A 28 9.50 2.37 17.40
C LEU A 28 10.24 2.36 16.07
N CYS A 29 9.55 2.74 14.99
CA CYS A 29 10.19 2.96 13.72
C CYS A 29 10.87 4.32 13.72
N PRO A 30 12.21 4.40 13.60
CA PRO A 30 12.91 5.69 13.67
C PRO A 30 12.64 6.58 12.45
N ARG A 31 12.08 6.01 11.39
CA ARG A 31 11.85 6.73 10.15
C ARG A 31 10.50 7.40 10.06
N CYS A 32 9.43 6.67 10.43
CA CYS A 32 8.07 7.21 10.32
C CYS A 32 7.38 7.45 11.66
N GLY A 33 7.94 6.93 12.75
CA GLY A 33 7.35 7.08 14.07
C GLY A 33 6.24 6.10 14.42
N ALA A 34 5.94 5.15 13.54
CA ALA A 34 4.96 4.11 13.87
C ALA A 34 5.48 3.25 15.02
N ALA A 35 4.57 2.79 15.87
CA ALA A 35 4.90 1.98 17.03
C ALA A 35 4.31 0.59 16.92
N TYR A 36 5.12 -0.43 17.23
CA TYR A 36 4.68 -1.81 17.35
C TYR A 36 4.41 -2.12 18.81
N GLN A 37 3.17 -2.47 19.11
CA GLN A 37 2.73 -2.78 20.47
C GLN A 37 1.54 -3.72 20.41
N ALA A 38 1.53 -4.73 21.27
CA ALA A 38 0.44 -5.69 21.36
C ALA A 38 0.14 -6.37 19.99
N GLY A 39 1.18 -6.69 19.26
CA GLY A 39 1.08 -7.44 18.00
C GLY A 39 0.73 -6.63 16.77
N ARG A 40 0.72 -5.30 16.83
CA ARG A 40 0.31 -4.47 15.71
C ARG A 40 1.06 -3.14 15.65
N TRP A 41 1.21 -2.62 14.44
CA TRP A 41 1.76 -1.29 14.20
C TRP A 41 0.64 -0.26 14.23
N THR A 42 0.87 0.84 14.96
CA THR A 42 -0.10 1.94 15.09
C THR A 42 0.63 3.28 15.07
N TRP A 43 -0.13 4.36 14.86
CA TRP A 43 0.39 5.72 15.05
C TRP A 43 0.32 6.18 16.49
N HIS A 44 -0.35 5.42 17.36
CA HIS A 44 -0.39 5.72 18.78
C HIS A 44 0.97 5.41 19.41
N GLY A 45 1.48 6.33 20.21
CA GLY A 45 2.76 6.12 20.86
C GLY A 45 2.72 4.96 21.86
N LEU A 46 3.90 4.49 22.25
CA LEU A 46 4.00 3.43 23.23
C LEU A 46 3.60 3.95 24.62
N VAL A 47 2.98 3.07 25.41
CA VAL A 47 2.63 3.39 26.81
C VAL A 47 3.90 3.66 27.61
N ASP A 48 4.95 2.85 27.36
CA ASP A 48 6.26 3.03 27.99
C ASP A 48 7.33 2.87 26.90
N ALA A 49 7.92 3.99 26.48
CA ALA A 49 8.94 3.99 25.44
C ALA A 49 10.35 3.77 25.99
N SER A 50 10.54 3.69 27.32
CA SER A 50 11.86 3.63 27.93
C SER A 50 12.63 2.36 27.56
N ASN A 51 11.93 1.25 27.31
CA ASN A 51 12.52 -0.03 26.91
C ASN A 51 12.23 -0.40 25.47
N ALA A 52 11.74 0.54 24.66
CA ALA A 52 11.40 0.27 23.27
C ALA A 52 12.65 0.05 22.44
N GLN A 53 12.58 -0.92 21.54
CA GLN A 53 13.60 -1.12 20.52
C GLN A 53 13.36 -0.15 19.37
N GLU A 54 14.38 0.07 18.57
CA GLU A 54 14.25 0.83 17.32
C GLU A 54 14.51 -0.09 16.14
N ALA A 55 13.59 -0.11 15.20
CA ALA A 55 13.74 -0.84 13.94
C ALA A 55 12.75 -0.31 12.92
N LEU A 56 13.11 -0.37 11.65
CA LEU A 56 12.21 0.04 10.58
C LEU A 56 10.94 -0.81 10.58
N CYS A 57 9.79 -0.14 10.46
CA CYS A 57 8.54 -0.86 10.27
C CYS A 57 8.54 -1.56 8.90
N PRO A 58 7.66 -2.55 8.67
CA PRO A 58 7.61 -3.25 7.39
C PRO A 58 7.44 -2.33 6.17
N ALA A 59 6.67 -1.27 6.28
CA ALA A 59 6.49 -0.33 5.18
C ALA A 59 7.78 0.46 4.89
N CYS A 60 8.43 0.99 5.91
CA CYS A 60 9.69 1.70 5.73
C CYS A 60 10.78 0.78 5.20
N GLN A 61 10.77 -0.50 5.60
CA GLN A 61 11.70 -1.48 5.08
C GLN A 61 11.49 -1.71 3.59
N ARG A 62 10.23 -1.86 3.14
CA ARG A 62 9.92 -1.98 1.71
C ARG A 62 10.37 -0.77 0.91
N ILE A 63 10.17 0.43 1.46
CA ILE A 63 10.61 1.67 0.82
C ILE A 63 12.14 1.68 0.68
N ALA A 64 12.84 1.32 1.74
CA ALA A 64 14.31 1.31 1.74
C ALA A 64 14.88 0.28 0.76
N GLU A 65 14.24 -0.88 0.63
CA GLU A 65 14.68 -1.96 -0.25
C GLU A 65 14.09 -1.87 -1.66
N ASP A 66 13.16 -0.94 -1.88
CA ASP A 66 12.42 -0.78 -3.15
C ASP A 66 11.71 -2.07 -3.57
N VAL A 67 10.98 -2.67 -2.62
CA VAL A 67 10.22 -3.91 -2.85
C VAL A 67 8.73 -3.64 -2.62
N PRO A 68 7.99 -3.24 -3.66
CA PRO A 68 6.56 -2.95 -3.49
C PRO A 68 5.74 -4.20 -3.25
N ALA A 69 4.64 -4.05 -2.52
CA ALA A 69 3.60 -5.07 -2.40
C ALA A 69 2.50 -4.87 -3.44
N GLY A 70 2.35 -3.67 -3.96
CA GLY A 70 1.37 -3.37 -5.00
C GLY A 70 1.90 -2.45 -6.06
N THR A 71 1.44 -2.68 -7.28
CA THR A 71 1.72 -1.81 -8.42
C THR A 71 0.40 -1.47 -9.10
N ILE A 72 0.21 -0.20 -9.42
CA ILE A 72 -0.96 0.25 -10.18
C ILE A 72 -0.47 0.88 -11.47
N SER A 73 -0.92 0.34 -12.61
CA SER A 73 -0.64 0.88 -13.93
C SER A 73 -1.88 1.62 -14.42
N LEU A 74 -1.76 2.92 -14.62
CA LEU A 74 -2.82 3.76 -15.18
C LEU A 74 -2.46 4.05 -16.63
N ARG A 75 -3.31 3.67 -17.56
CA ARG A 75 -3.03 3.80 -18.98
C ARG A 75 -4.19 4.41 -19.76
N GLY A 76 -3.86 5.05 -20.87
CA GLY A 76 -4.81 5.62 -21.79
C GLY A 76 -4.69 7.14 -21.94
N ALA A 77 -5.36 7.68 -22.97
CA ALA A 77 -5.28 9.10 -23.29
C ALA A 77 -5.81 9.98 -22.16
N PHE A 78 -6.83 9.51 -21.44
CA PHE A 78 -7.38 10.24 -20.31
C PHE A 78 -6.31 10.43 -19.21
N VAL A 79 -5.52 9.41 -18.94
CA VAL A 79 -4.48 9.46 -17.91
C VAL A 79 -3.47 10.54 -18.23
N LYS A 80 -3.00 10.59 -19.48
CA LYS A 80 -2.00 11.57 -19.88
C LYS A 80 -2.53 13.01 -19.84
N ALA A 81 -3.83 13.18 -20.07
CA ALA A 81 -4.48 14.50 -20.05
C ALA A 81 -4.80 14.96 -18.62
N HIS A 82 -4.87 14.06 -17.63
CA HIS A 82 -5.33 14.34 -16.27
C HIS A 82 -4.36 13.89 -15.18
N THR A 83 -3.08 13.91 -15.47
CA THR A 83 -2.02 13.40 -14.59
C THR A 83 -2.08 14.00 -13.18
N ASP A 84 -2.20 15.31 -13.07
CA ASP A 84 -2.21 16.01 -11.77
C ASP A 84 -3.46 15.64 -10.96
N GLU A 85 -4.60 15.59 -11.62
CA GLU A 85 -5.86 15.24 -10.98
C GLU A 85 -5.84 13.81 -10.44
N LEU A 86 -5.34 12.88 -11.25
CA LEU A 86 -5.22 11.47 -10.86
C LEU A 86 -4.21 11.31 -9.73
N SER A 87 -3.09 12.00 -9.78
CA SER A 87 -2.09 11.98 -8.70
C SER A 87 -2.70 12.49 -7.39
N GLY A 88 -3.53 13.53 -7.47
CA GLY A 88 -4.24 14.07 -6.31
C GLY A 88 -5.16 13.04 -5.67
N LEU A 89 -5.95 12.33 -6.48
CA LEU A 89 -6.82 11.27 -5.99
C LEU A 89 -6.02 10.15 -5.32
N ILE A 90 -4.92 9.74 -5.93
CA ILE A 90 -4.04 8.69 -5.40
C ILE A 90 -3.48 9.10 -4.03
N ARG A 91 -2.99 10.33 -3.90
CA ARG A 91 -2.44 10.83 -2.64
C ARG A 91 -3.50 10.95 -1.56
N ASN A 92 -4.71 11.38 -1.92
CA ASN A 92 -5.82 11.43 -0.96
C ASN A 92 -6.22 10.05 -0.47
N THR A 93 -6.18 9.05 -1.35
CA THR A 93 -6.47 7.67 -0.98
C THR A 93 -5.44 7.17 0.03
N GLU A 94 -4.16 7.47 -0.18
CA GLU A 94 -3.10 7.14 0.78
C GLU A 94 -3.35 7.80 2.14
N GLU A 95 -3.65 9.08 2.16
CA GLU A 95 -3.87 9.80 3.41
C GLU A 95 -4.98 9.17 4.24
N ASN A 96 -6.08 8.77 3.57
CA ASN A 96 -7.19 8.12 4.25
C ASN A 96 -6.82 6.75 4.80
N GLU A 97 -6.08 5.96 4.04
CA GLU A 97 -5.67 4.61 4.49
C GLU A 97 -4.57 4.67 5.54
N LYS A 98 -3.56 5.48 5.30
CA LYS A 98 -2.40 5.61 6.18
C LYS A 98 -2.79 6.08 7.57
N GLY A 99 -3.82 6.92 7.69
CA GLY A 99 -4.28 7.44 8.97
C GLY A 99 -4.67 6.34 9.96
N GLU A 100 -5.27 5.26 9.47
CA GLU A 100 -5.66 4.12 10.30
C GLU A 100 -4.73 2.94 10.18
N HIS A 101 -3.99 2.83 9.06
CA HIS A 101 -3.12 1.70 8.75
C HIS A 101 -1.72 2.19 8.36
N PRO A 102 -0.81 2.34 9.34
CA PRO A 102 0.53 2.91 9.09
C PRO A 102 1.35 2.20 8.04
N LEU A 103 1.07 0.91 7.78
CA LEU A 103 1.82 0.11 6.82
C LEU A 103 1.33 0.25 5.39
N GLU A 104 0.25 1.02 5.16
CA GLU A 104 -0.32 1.24 3.83
C GLU A 104 0.14 2.60 3.32
N ARG A 105 1.22 2.61 2.53
CA ARG A 105 1.82 3.85 2.05
C ARG A 105 2.20 3.80 0.58
N LEU A 106 2.18 4.96 -0.07
CA LEU A 106 2.73 5.11 -1.40
C LEU A 106 4.26 5.04 -1.34
N MET A 107 4.84 4.42 -2.36
CA MET A 107 6.29 4.41 -2.55
C MET A 107 6.69 5.42 -3.62
N ALA A 108 6.04 5.37 -4.79
CA ALA A 108 6.34 6.26 -5.89
C ALA A 108 5.17 6.42 -6.84
N ILE A 109 5.10 7.57 -7.49
CA ILE A 109 4.24 7.83 -8.64
C ILE A 109 5.19 8.25 -9.76
N SER A 110 5.23 7.49 -10.84
CA SER A 110 6.19 7.71 -11.93
C SER A 110 5.47 7.85 -13.27
N ASP A 111 5.99 8.73 -14.11
CA ASP A 111 5.48 8.87 -15.46
C ASP A 111 5.89 7.67 -16.31
N GLU A 112 4.96 7.20 -17.15
CA GLU A 112 5.19 6.16 -18.14
C GLU A 112 4.82 6.70 -19.52
N PRO A 113 5.32 6.09 -20.62
CA PRO A 113 4.99 6.58 -21.97
C PRO A 113 3.49 6.66 -22.24
N ASP A 114 2.70 5.75 -21.69
CA ASP A 114 1.25 5.68 -21.90
C ASP A 114 0.42 5.97 -20.65
N GLY A 115 1.03 6.52 -19.61
CA GLY A 115 0.30 6.87 -18.39
C GLY A 115 1.15 7.06 -17.16
N LEU A 116 0.73 6.42 -16.05
CA LEU A 116 1.40 6.50 -14.76
C LEU A 116 1.61 5.12 -14.17
N ARG A 117 2.68 4.98 -13.38
CA ARG A 117 2.94 3.80 -12.58
C ARG A 117 3.03 4.21 -11.11
N VAL A 118 2.30 3.50 -10.26
CA VAL A 118 2.25 3.76 -8.83
C VAL A 118 2.66 2.51 -8.08
N THR A 119 3.49 2.66 -7.05
CA THR A 119 3.87 1.53 -6.20
C THR A 119 3.47 1.80 -4.76
N THR A 120 3.10 0.73 -4.04
CA THR A 120 2.63 0.82 -2.66
C THR A 120 3.31 -0.22 -1.78
N THR A 121 3.31 0.05 -0.47
CA THR A 121 3.85 -0.88 0.52
C THR A 121 2.85 -1.95 0.95
N GLY A 122 1.57 -1.79 0.61
CA GLY A 122 0.54 -2.73 1.01
C GLY A 122 -0.41 -3.10 -0.12
N LEU A 123 -0.96 -4.32 -0.05
CA LEU A 123 -1.96 -4.80 -1.01
C LEU A 123 -3.24 -3.98 -0.94
N HIS A 124 -3.62 -3.61 0.27
CA HIS A 124 -4.90 -2.97 0.52
C HIS A 124 -4.96 -1.58 -0.12
N LEU A 125 -3.90 -0.79 0.05
CA LEU A 125 -3.83 0.54 -0.57
C LEU A 125 -3.88 0.46 -2.09
N ALA A 126 -3.13 -0.46 -2.69
CA ALA A 126 -3.13 -0.64 -4.14
C ALA A 126 -4.55 -0.94 -4.67
N ARG A 127 -5.24 -1.86 -4.02
CA ARG A 127 -6.61 -2.22 -4.36
C ARG A 127 -7.56 -1.02 -4.18
N ARG A 128 -7.41 -0.27 -3.09
CA ARG A 128 -8.25 0.92 -2.83
C ARG A 128 -8.05 1.99 -3.88
N ILE A 129 -6.83 2.19 -4.32
CA ILE A 129 -6.54 3.15 -5.39
C ILE A 129 -7.27 2.73 -6.68
N GLY A 130 -7.18 1.46 -7.04
CA GLY A 130 -7.88 0.94 -8.23
C GLY A 130 -9.37 1.19 -8.17
N HIS A 131 -10.00 0.87 -7.06
CA HIS A 131 -11.44 1.08 -6.88
C HIS A 131 -11.81 2.57 -6.85
N ALA A 132 -10.96 3.41 -6.27
CA ALA A 132 -11.20 4.85 -6.25
C ALA A 132 -11.16 5.45 -7.67
N LEU A 133 -10.23 5.00 -8.50
CA LEU A 133 -10.13 5.43 -9.90
C LEU A 133 -11.38 5.02 -10.67
N GLU A 134 -11.80 3.76 -10.52
CA GLU A 134 -13.01 3.28 -11.19
C GLU A 134 -14.26 4.03 -10.74
N ALA A 135 -14.38 4.29 -9.44
CA ALA A 135 -15.54 4.98 -8.90
C ALA A 135 -15.61 6.45 -9.35
N ALA A 136 -14.46 7.11 -9.48
CA ALA A 136 -14.42 8.54 -9.82
C ALA A 136 -14.44 8.80 -11.33
N TYR A 137 -13.86 7.91 -12.12
CA TYR A 137 -13.61 8.17 -13.53
C TYR A 137 -14.03 7.04 -14.47
N ASP A 138 -14.73 6.02 -13.96
CA ASP A 138 -15.08 4.82 -14.73
C ASP A 138 -13.82 4.12 -15.25
N GLY A 139 -13.79 3.74 -16.52
CA GLY A 139 -12.66 3.02 -17.07
C GLY A 139 -12.72 1.52 -16.81
N GLU A 140 -11.67 0.82 -17.20
CA GLU A 140 -11.60 -0.64 -17.09
C GLU A 140 -10.58 -1.02 -16.01
N LEU A 141 -11.03 -1.67 -14.95
CA LEU A 141 -10.20 -2.08 -13.81
C LEU A 141 -9.98 -3.58 -13.83
N ASN A 142 -8.73 -4.00 -13.69
CA ASN A 142 -8.34 -5.39 -13.57
C ASN A 142 -7.34 -5.54 -12.43
N ILE A 143 -7.63 -6.46 -11.50
CA ILE A 143 -6.81 -6.68 -10.30
C ILE A 143 -6.33 -8.13 -10.28
N LEU A 144 -5.02 -8.32 -10.27
CA LEU A 144 -4.39 -9.63 -10.26
C LEU A 144 -3.58 -9.82 -8.98
N TYR A 145 -3.89 -10.86 -8.20
CA TYR A 145 -3.18 -11.17 -6.96
C TYR A 145 -2.19 -12.29 -7.18
N ASP A 146 -1.01 -12.15 -6.58
CA ASP A 146 -0.07 -13.24 -6.40
C ASP A 146 0.07 -13.46 -4.89
N GLY A 147 -0.63 -14.47 -4.37
CA GLY A 147 -0.64 -14.75 -2.93
C GLY A 147 0.70 -15.24 -2.43
N GLU A 148 1.44 -16.00 -3.24
CA GLU A 148 2.75 -16.53 -2.84
C GLU A 148 3.78 -15.42 -2.69
N ALA A 149 3.77 -14.44 -3.60
CA ALA A 149 4.69 -13.31 -3.57
C ALA A 149 4.20 -12.18 -2.66
N TYR A 150 3.02 -12.28 -2.07
CA TYR A 150 2.35 -11.19 -1.38
C TYR A 150 2.39 -9.92 -2.21
N TYR A 151 1.75 -9.98 -3.38
CA TYR A 151 1.82 -8.92 -4.38
C TYR A 151 0.49 -8.77 -5.12
N VAL A 152 0.14 -7.53 -5.46
CA VAL A 152 -1.02 -7.24 -6.28
C VAL A 152 -0.63 -6.34 -7.44
N ASP A 153 -1.13 -6.66 -8.62
CA ASP A 153 -0.91 -5.89 -9.83
C ASP A 153 -2.27 -5.35 -10.29
N VAL A 154 -2.42 -4.04 -10.25
CA VAL A 154 -3.67 -3.34 -10.57
C VAL A 154 -3.49 -2.64 -11.90
N HIS A 155 -4.40 -2.87 -12.83
CA HIS A 155 -4.41 -2.22 -14.14
C HIS A 155 -5.70 -1.44 -14.30
N TRP A 156 -5.58 -0.17 -14.64
CA TRP A 156 -6.71 0.70 -14.92
C TRP A 156 -6.48 1.39 -16.26
N LEU A 157 -7.44 1.22 -17.17
CA LEU A 157 -7.38 1.75 -18.54
C LEU A 157 -8.54 2.70 -18.77
N ARG A 158 -8.23 3.90 -19.25
CA ARG A 158 -9.24 4.85 -19.71
C ARG A 158 -8.67 5.69 -20.84
N ASP A 159 -9.31 5.62 -21.99
CA ASP A 159 -8.96 6.41 -23.17
C ASP A 159 -9.65 7.77 -23.21
#